data_0ea0aee14b59e67c1c57e24ab7cbb597
#
_entry.id   0ea0aee14b59e67c1c57e24ab7cbb597
#
_cell.length_a   1.000
_cell.length_b   1.000
_cell.length_c   1.000
_cell.angle_alpha   90.00
_cell.angle_beta   90.00
_cell.angle_gamma   90.00
#
_symmetry.space_group_name_H-M   'P 1'
#
loop_
_entity.id
_entity.type
_entity.pdbx_description
1 polymer ?
#
loop_
_entity_poly.entity_id
_entity_poly.type
_entity_poly.pdbx_seq_one_letter_code
_entity_poly.pdbx_strand_id
1 'polypeptide(L)'
;MYEMNGKKSDEELVVLAQNGDKQAMEELLIRHAGLVRGCARGFFLIGGETEDLIQEGMIGLYGAIGDYRQGETASSFKNFAYLCISRRIIDAVKSSARKKNSPLNDATPIGVVSADKEFAAHFNPEDLLILRDDRREFRQKISGVLSDFEFKVTTMYMDGMSCAEICEATGKTAKSVDNALQRSKKKLQEVLR
;
A
#
# COMPACT_ATOMS: atom_id res chain seq x y z
N MET A 1 35.57 21.12 -7.66
CA MET A 1 34.67 21.22 -6.52
C MET A 1 33.51 20.31 -6.85
N TYR A 2 33.58 19.04 -6.45
CA TYR A 2 32.52 18.06 -6.71
C TYR A 2 31.40 18.33 -5.71
N GLU A 3 30.27 18.86 -6.18
CA GLU A 3 29.05 18.91 -5.39
C GLU A 3 28.65 17.47 -5.09
N MET A 4 28.68 17.10 -3.82
CA MET A 4 28.03 15.89 -3.31
C MET A 4 26.54 16.05 -3.57
N ASN A 5 26.06 15.38 -4.58
CA ASN A 5 24.65 15.31 -4.94
C ASN A 5 23.90 14.55 -3.82
N GLY A 6 23.62 15.26 -2.72
CA GLY A 6 22.82 14.75 -1.61
C GLY A 6 21.41 14.49 -2.13
N LYS A 7 20.98 13.24 -2.05
CA LYS A 7 19.62 12.81 -2.45
C LYS A 7 18.62 13.64 -1.65
N LYS A 8 17.81 14.48 -2.33
CA LYS A 8 16.82 15.34 -1.69
C LYS A 8 15.85 14.52 -0.83
N SER A 9 15.44 15.06 0.29
CA SER A 9 14.40 14.47 1.14
C SER A 9 13.05 14.46 0.44
N ASP A 10 12.12 13.66 0.93
CA ASP A 10 10.76 13.61 0.38
C ASP A 10 10.06 14.97 0.54
N GLU A 11 10.27 15.63 1.67
CA GLU A 11 9.70 16.95 1.99
C GLU A 11 10.24 18.03 1.05
N GLU A 12 11.55 18.03 0.75
CA GLU A 12 12.15 18.96 -0.23
C GLU A 12 11.59 18.73 -1.63
N LEU A 13 11.44 17.48 -2.05
CA LEU A 13 10.86 17.13 -3.35
C LEU A 13 9.39 17.55 -3.44
N VAL A 14 8.61 17.42 -2.35
CA VAL A 14 7.22 17.86 -2.31
C VAL A 14 7.10 19.36 -2.55
N VAL A 15 7.92 20.16 -1.89
CA VAL A 15 7.92 21.63 -2.11
C VAL A 15 8.22 21.97 -3.57
N LEU A 16 9.21 21.31 -4.18
CA LEU A 16 9.55 21.52 -5.59
C LEU A 16 8.39 21.10 -6.52
N ALA A 17 7.80 19.95 -6.28
CA ALA A 17 6.69 19.43 -7.07
C ALA A 17 5.46 20.35 -6.99
N GLN A 18 5.13 20.88 -5.81
CA GLN A 18 4.04 21.83 -5.60
C GLN A 18 4.30 23.17 -6.33
N ASN A 19 5.56 23.52 -6.52
CA ASN A 19 5.96 24.70 -7.32
C ASN A 19 6.05 24.41 -8.84
N GLY A 20 5.62 23.23 -9.29
CA GLY A 20 5.52 22.87 -10.70
C GLY A 20 6.74 22.14 -11.28
N ASP A 21 7.70 21.72 -10.44
CA ASP A 21 8.83 20.90 -10.88
C ASP A 21 8.34 19.46 -11.20
N LYS A 22 8.27 19.15 -12.50
CA LYS A 22 7.82 17.85 -13.00
C LYS A 22 8.79 16.72 -12.65
N GLN A 23 10.09 17.01 -12.57
CA GLN A 23 11.09 15.97 -12.24
C GLN A 23 10.98 15.59 -10.77
N ALA A 24 10.76 16.55 -9.88
CA ALA A 24 10.51 16.27 -8.47
C ALA A 24 9.22 15.48 -8.26
N MET A 25 8.16 15.79 -9.00
CA MET A 25 6.90 15.04 -9.00
C MET A 25 7.14 13.58 -9.43
N GLU A 26 7.81 13.36 -10.57
CA GLU A 26 8.11 12.03 -11.08
C GLU A 26 8.97 11.22 -10.11
N GLU A 27 10.00 11.83 -9.53
CA GLU A 27 10.86 11.19 -8.55
C GLU A 27 10.07 10.72 -7.33
N LEU A 28 9.16 11.52 -6.79
CA LEU A 28 8.28 11.13 -5.68
C LEU A 28 7.37 9.97 -6.05
N LEU A 29 6.75 10.00 -7.24
CA LEU A 29 5.89 8.93 -7.71
C LEU A 29 6.66 7.60 -7.83
N ILE A 30 7.87 7.62 -8.41
CA ILE A 30 8.73 6.44 -8.53
C ILE A 30 9.17 5.94 -7.15
N ARG A 31 9.64 6.85 -6.28
CA ARG A 31 10.14 6.53 -4.93
C ARG A 31 9.09 5.86 -4.06
N HIS A 32 7.83 6.29 -4.18
CA HIS A 32 6.71 5.77 -3.39
C HIS A 32 5.83 4.73 -4.12
N ALA A 33 6.16 4.34 -5.36
CA ALA A 33 5.41 3.30 -6.08
C ALA A 33 5.35 1.95 -5.32
N GLY A 34 6.42 1.60 -4.59
CA GLY A 34 6.42 0.42 -3.71
C GLY A 34 5.40 0.51 -2.58
N LEU A 35 5.22 1.71 -2.00
CA LEU A 35 4.21 1.97 -0.98
C LEU A 35 2.80 1.79 -1.53
N VAL A 36 2.53 2.32 -2.73
CA VAL A 36 1.23 2.13 -3.42
C VAL A 36 0.95 0.66 -3.68
N ARG A 37 1.92 -0.07 -4.23
CA ARG A 37 1.78 -1.52 -4.45
C ARG A 37 1.51 -2.27 -3.16
N GLY A 38 2.21 -1.92 -2.08
CA GLY A 38 2.01 -2.54 -0.76
C GLY A 38 0.61 -2.30 -0.20
N CYS A 39 0.06 -1.09 -0.35
CA CYS A 39 -1.31 -0.79 0.04
C CYS A 39 -2.33 -1.56 -0.80
N ALA A 40 -2.21 -1.53 -2.13
CA ALA A 40 -3.13 -2.21 -3.04
C ALA A 40 -3.15 -3.74 -2.84
N ARG A 41 -1.98 -4.33 -2.61
CA ARG A 41 -1.83 -5.78 -2.40
C ARG A 41 -2.36 -6.27 -1.07
N GLY A 42 -2.56 -5.39 -0.08
CA GLY A 42 -3.32 -5.71 1.12
C GLY A 42 -4.75 -6.20 0.82
N PHE A 43 -5.30 -5.81 -0.33
CA PHE A 43 -6.63 -6.24 -0.82
C PHE A 43 -6.59 -7.48 -1.73
N PHE A 44 -5.43 -8.05 -1.96
CA PHE A 44 -5.22 -9.25 -2.79
C PHE A 44 -6.16 -10.42 -2.45
N LEU A 45 -6.53 -10.58 -1.18
CA LEU A 45 -7.39 -11.68 -0.72
C LEU A 45 -8.88 -11.46 -1.03
N ILE A 46 -9.30 -10.21 -1.25
CA ILE A 46 -10.70 -9.83 -1.44
C ILE A 46 -11.17 -10.08 -2.89
N GLY A 47 -10.25 -10.42 -3.81
CA GLY A 47 -10.59 -10.80 -5.19
C GLY A 47 -10.79 -9.64 -6.16
N GLY A 48 -10.35 -8.43 -5.80
CA GLY A 48 -10.27 -7.28 -6.72
C GLY A 48 -9.12 -7.42 -7.72
N GLU A 49 -9.22 -6.73 -8.87
CA GLU A 49 -8.10 -6.58 -9.77
C GLU A 49 -7.08 -5.64 -9.12
N THR A 50 -5.95 -6.21 -8.72
CA THR A 50 -4.90 -5.47 -7.98
C THR A 50 -4.37 -4.28 -8.78
N GLU A 51 -4.36 -4.39 -10.10
CA GLU A 51 -3.86 -3.35 -11.00
C GLU A 51 -4.72 -2.08 -10.96
N ASP A 52 -6.05 -2.24 -10.94
CA ASP A 52 -6.97 -1.10 -10.79
C ASP A 52 -6.77 -0.41 -9.45
N LEU A 53 -6.55 -1.18 -8.37
CA LEU A 53 -6.27 -0.62 -7.05
C LEU A 53 -4.91 0.09 -6.99
N ILE A 54 -3.92 -0.37 -7.74
CA ILE A 54 -2.63 0.34 -7.87
C ILE A 54 -2.84 1.68 -8.57
N GLN A 55 -3.64 1.74 -9.63
CA GLN A 55 -3.95 3.00 -10.32
C GLN A 55 -4.66 3.98 -9.39
N GLU A 56 -5.69 3.54 -8.66
CA GLU A 56 -6.36 4.36 -7.65
C GLU A 56 -5.40 4.83 -6.56
N GLY A 57 -4.51 3.97 -6.10
CA GLY A 57 -3.47 4.31 -5.14
C GLY A 57 -2.47 5.34 -5.67
N MET A 58 -2.11 5.28 -6.96
CA MET A 58 -1.26 6.30 -7.60
C MET A 58 -1.95 7.66 -7.68
N ILE A 59 -3.27 7.70 -7.93
CA ILE A 59 -4.05 8.94 -7.86
C ILE A 59 -4.03 9.48 -6.42
N GLY A 60 -4.16 8.62 -5.41
CA GLY A 60 -4.05 8.99 -4.00
C GLY A 60 -2.68 9.56 -3.63
N LEU A 61 -1.60 8.98 -4.15
CA LEU A 61 -0.24 9.48 -3.97
C LEU A 61 -0.05 10.86 -4.64
N TYR A 62 -0.53 11.02 -5.87
CA TYR A 62 -0.47 12.30 -6.58
C TYR A 62 -1.20 13.41 -5.80
N GLY A 63 -2.41 13.12 -5.29
CA GLY A 63 -3.14 14.05 -4.43
C GLY A 63 -2.37 14.39 -3.15
N ALA A 64 -1.76 13.38 -2.51
CA ALA A 64 -0.97 13.59 -1.30
C ALA A 64 0.21 14.55 -1.51
N ILE A 65 0.88 14.51 -2.68
CA ILE A 65 1.95 15.45 -3.01
C ILE A 65 1.41 16.89 -3.06
N GLY A 66 0.22 17.09 -3.63
CA GLY A 66 -0.42 18.43 -3.70
C GLY A 66 -0.88 18.95 -2.34
N ASP A 67 -1.38 18.07 -1.48
CA ASP A 67 -2.08 18.43 -0.24
C ASP A 67 -1.17 18.47 0.99
N TYR A 68 0.02 17.86 0.94
CA TYR A 68 0.94 17.86 2.08
C TYR A 68 1.38 19.28 2.45
N ARG A 69 1.33 19.59 3.75
CA ARG A 69 1.82 20.87 4.31
C ARG A 69 2.86 20.58 5.37
N GLN A 70 4.11 20.92 5.05
CA GLN A 70 5.23 20.77 5.98
C GLN A 70 5.03 21.69 7.19
N GLY A 71 5.12 21.12 8.39
CA GLY A 71 4.95 21.87 9.66
C GLY A 71 3.52 21.93 10.19
N GLU A 72 2.49 21.75 9.37
CA GLU A 72 1.10 21.65 9.80
C GLU A 72 0.73 20.19 10.13
N THR A 73 1.36 19.24 9.47
CA THR A 73 1.21 17.82 9.76
C THR A 73 2.34 17.36 10.70
N ALA A 74 1.98 16.79 11.85
CA ALA A 74 2.93 16.23 12.82
C ALA A 74 3.65 14.96 12.31
N SER A 75 3.57 14.65 11.02
CA SER A 75 4.09 13.42 10.44
C SER A 75 4.90 13.67 9.16
N SER A 76 5.79 12.70 8.85
CA SER A 76 6.55 12.70 7.61
C SER A 76 5.63 12.58 6.38
N PHE A 77 6.09 13.10 5.23
CA PHE A 77 5.38 12.94 3.96
C PHE A 77 5.01 11.48 3.67
N LYS A 78 5.92 10.53 3.91
CA LYS A 78 5.67 9.11 3.70
C LYS A 78 4.43 8.59 4.47
N ASN A 79 4.28 9.03 5.71
CA ASN A 79 3.14 8.62 6.54
C ASN A 79 1.83 9.24 6.04
N PHE A 80 1.86 10.52 5.68
CA PHE A 80 0.72 11.23 5.09
C PHE A 80 0.31 10.59 3.76
N ALA A 81 1.26 10.32 2.87
CA ALA A 81 1.02 9.65 1.60
C ALA A 81 0.39 8.27 1.80
N TYR A 82 0.87 7.48 2.77
CA TYR A 82 0.30 6.17 3.08
C TYR A 82 -1.20 6.25 3.42
N LEU A 83 -1.62 7.24 4.19
CA LEU A 83 -3.03 7.45 4.53
C LEU A 83 -3.86 7.85 3.31
N CYS A 84 -3.38 8.80 2.52
CA CYS A 84 -4.08 9.24 1.31
C CYS A 84 -4.25 8.08 0.30
N ILE A 85 -3.19 7.29 0.10
CA ILE A 85 -3.20 6.10 -0.74
C ILE A 85 -4.23 5.08 -0.23
N SER A 86 -4.16 4.76 1.07
CA SER A 86 -5.03 3.76 1.69
C SER A 86 -6.51 4.15 1.58
N ARG A 87 -6.85 5.41 1.86
CA ARG A 87 -8.21 5.94 1.71
C ARG A 87 -8.72 5.80 0.30
N ARG A 88 -7.92 6.25 -0.67
CA ARG A 88 -8.32 6.19 -2.08
C ARG A 88 -8.63 4.76 -2.53
N ILE A 89 -7.79 3.80 -2.12
CA ILE A 89 -8.00 2.38 -2.41
C ILE A 89 -9.27 1.86 -1.74
N ILE A 90 -9.52 2.21 -0.47
CA ILE A 90 -10.72 1.79 0.25
C ILE A 90 -11.99 2.33 -0.43
N ASP A 91 -11.99 3.60 -0.81
CA ASP A 91 -13.11 4.22 -1.51
C ASP A 91 -13.39 3.53 -2.86
N ALA A 92 -12.35 3.16 -3.58
CA ALA A 92 -12.47 2.38 -4.82
C ALA A 92 -13.08 1.00 -4.56
N VAL A 93 -12.62 0.27 -3.55
CA VAL A 93 -13.16 -1.05 -3.16
C VAL A 93 -14.64 -0.93 -2.75
N LYS A 94 -15.00 0.05 -1.90
CA LYS A 94 -16.38 0.31 -1.49
C LYS A 94 -17.28 0.66 -2.69
N SER A 95 -16.78 1.45 -3.63
CA SER A 95 -17.51 1.82 -4.85
C SER A 95 -17.75 0.61 -5.76
N SER A 96 -16.75 -0.24 -5.93
CA SER A 96 -16.85 -1.48 -6.70
C SER A 96 -17.86 -2.47 -6.10
N ALA A 97 -17.85 -2.62 -4.77
CA ALA A 97 -18.78 -3.47 -4.04
C ALA A 97 -20.24 -3.02 -4.20
N ARG A 98 -20.50 -1.70 -4.16
CA ARG A 98 -21.85 -1.15 -4.39
C ARG A 98 -22.36 -1.40 -5.81
N LYS A 99 -21.47 -1.34 -6.82
CA LYS A 99 -21.85 -1.59 -8.23
C LYS A 99 -22.18 -3.05 -8.51
N LYS A 100 -21.55 -4.00 -7.80
CA LYS A 100 -21.74 -5.44 -8.04
C LYS A 100 -22.94 -6.06 -7.31
N ASN A 101 -23.65 -5.31 -6.46
CA ASN A 101 -24.87 -5.75 -5.75
C ASN A 101 -24.82 -7.21 -5.25
N SER A 102 -23.73 -7.62 -4.62
CA SER A 102 -23.48 -9.00 -4.15
C SER A 102 -23.48 -9.05 -2.62
N PRO A 103 -24.02 -10.14 -2.00
CA PRO A 103 -24.08 -10.30 -0.54
C PRO A 103 -22.74 -10.44 0.19
N LEU A 104 -21.62 -10.25 -0.50
CA LEU A 104 -20.27 -10.22 0.07
C LEU A 104 -19.89 -8.84 0.69
N ASN A 105 -20.85 -8.00 0.98
CA ASN A 105 -20.62 -6.63 1.47
C ASN A 105 -20.05 -6.51 2.89
N ASP A 106 -19.88 -7.61 3.63
CA ASP A 106 -19.42 -7.58 5.03
C ASP A 106 -17.92 -7.90 5.19
N ALA A 107 -17.19 -8.12 4.10
CA ALA A 107 -15.75 -8.33 4.17
C ALA A 107 -15.03 -6.99 4.36
N THR A 108 -14.79 -6.63 5.61
CA THR A 108 -13.88 -5.54 5.95
C THR A 108 -12.45 -5.95 5.56
N PRO A 109 -11.72 -5.14 4.77
CA PRO A 109 -10.30 -5.42 4.49
C PRO A 109 -9.53 -5.55 5.78
N ILE A 110 -8.75 -6.62 5.92
CA ILE A 110 -7.92 -6.85 7.10
C ILE A 110 -6.89 -5.72 7.19
N GLY A 111 -6.91 -4.99 8.31
CA GLY A 111 -5.99 -3.88 8.55
C GLY A 111 -6.42 -2.53 7.98
N VAL A 112 -7.70 -2.36 7.70
CA VAL A 112 -8.24 -1.07 7.26
C VAL A 112 -9.39 -0.63 8.16
N VAL A 113 -9.11 0.37 8.97
CA VAL A 113 -10.13 1.07 9.77
C VAL A 113 -11.08 1.82 8.83
N SER A 114 -12.37 1.72 9.09
CA SER A 114 -13.41 2.42 8.33
C SER A 114 -13.13 3.94 8.30
N ALA A 115 -12.84 4.45 7.12
CA ALA A 115 -12.59 5.87 6.91
C ALA A 115 -13.92 6.60 6.71
N ASP A 116 -14.40 7.24 7.75
CA ASP A 116 -15.48 8.21 7.63
C ASP A 116 -14.98 9.51 6.99
N LYS A 117 -15.86 10.21 6.27
CA LYS A 117 -15.53 11.40 5.46
C LYS A 117 -14.93 12.59 6.24
N GLU A 118 -14.99 12.57 7.58
CA GLU A 118 -14.46 13.63 8.44
C GLU A 118 -12.95 13.54 8.69
N PHE A 119 -12.32 12.47 8.27
CA PHE A 119 -10.91 12.18 8.56
C PHE A 119 -9.90 13.02 7.76
N ALA A 120 -10.34 13.72 6.72
CA ALA A 120 -9.45 14.54 5.88
C ALA A 120 -8.89 15.76 6.61
N ALA A 121 -9.55 16.21 7.68
CA ALA A 121 -9.17 17.41 8.44
C ALA A 121 -8.30 17.12 9.67
N HIS A 122 -8.27 15.87 10.17
CA HIS A 122 -7.56 15.54 11.42
C HIS A 122 -6.69 14.30 11.21
N PHE A 123 -5.44 14.53 10.82
CA PHE A 123 -4.40 13.51 10.85
C PHE A 123 -4.07 13.21 12.32
N ASN A 124 -4.40 11.99 12.78
CA ASN A 124 -3.98 11.53 14.11
C ASN A 124 -2.86 10.49 13.95
N PRO A 125 -1.69 10.70 14.59
CA PRO A 125 -0.62 9.69 14.64
C PRO A 125 -1.07 8.32 15.16
N GLU A 126 -2.15 8.26 15.96
CA GLU A 126 -2.75 7.02 16.45
C GLU A 126 -3.27 6.12 15.34
N ASP A 127 -3.78 6.68 14.22
CA ASP A 127 -4.25 5.90 13.08
C ASP A 127 -3.13 5.09 12.43
N LEU A 128 -1.91 5.61 12.45
CA LEU A 128 -0.74 4.87 11.98
C LEU A 128 -0.35 3.72 12.89
N LEU A 129 -0.55 3.86 14.19
CA LEU A 129 -0.29 2.79 15.16
C LEU A 129 -1.28 1.65 14.95
N ILE A 130 -2.57 1.96 14.82
CA ILE A 130 -3.63 0.99 14.54
C ILE A 130 -3.30 0.20 13.25
N LEU A 131 -2.98 0.89 12.16
CA LEU A 131 -2.63 0.23 10.89
C LEU A 131 -1.36 -0.64 10.97
N ARG A 132 -0.41 -0.31 11.85
CA ARG A 132 0.80 -1.11 12.08
C ARG A 132 0.51 -2.36 12.92
N ASP A 133 -0.32 -2.23 13.94
CA ASP A 133 -0.72 -3.33 14.81
C ASP A 133 -1.57 -4.35 14.04
N ASP A 134 -2.51 -3.89 13.22
CA ASP A 134 -3.31 -4.73 12.32
C ASP A 134 -2.43 -5.53 11.35
N ARG A 135 -1.40 -4.91 10.78
CA ARG A 135 -0.43 -5.60 9.91
C ARG A 135 0.36 -6.67 10.65
N ARG A 136 0.75 -6.39 11.89
CA ARG A 136 1.50 -7.33 12.74
C ARG A 136 0.63 -8.53 13.11
N GLU A 137 -0.60 -8.29 13.54
CA GLU A 137 -1.57 -9.34 13.87
C GLU A 137 -1.88 -10.20 12.66
N PHE A 138 -2.11 -9.58 11.50
CA PHE A 138 -2.31 -10.30 10.25
C PHE A 138 -1.12 -11.20 9.90
N ARG A 139 0.13 -10.69 9.99
CA ARG A 139 1.32 -11.51 9.76
C ARG A 139 1.41 -12.70 10.71
N GLN A 140 1.03 -12.54 11.96
CA GLN A 140 0.98 -13.65 12.92
C GLN A 140 -0.08 -14.69 12.53
N LYS A 141 -1.26 -14.27 12.11
CA LYS A 141 -2.33 -15.17 11.65
C LYS A 141 -1.90 -15.99 10.43
N ILE A 142 -1.27 -15.35 9.44
CA ILE A 142 -0.87 -16.05 8.21
C ILE A 142 0.36 -16.96 8.41
N SER A 143 1.21 -16.70 9.39
CA SER A 143 2.39 -17.53 9.66
C SER A 143 2.04 -18.96 10.10
N GLY A 144 0.87 -19.16 10.73
CA GLY A 144 0.38 -20.48 11.13
C GLY A 144 -0.27 -21.30 10.01
N VAL A 145 -0.56 -20.67 8.86
CA VAL A 145 -1.31 -21.27 7.75
C VAL A 145 -0.41 -21.57 6.54
N LEU A 146 0.58 -20.73 6.32
CA LEU A 146 1.47 -20.77 5.16
C LEU A 146 2.76 -21.53 5.50
N SER A 147 3.32 -22.25 4.50
CA SER A 147 4.69 -22.77 4.65
C SER A 147 5.70 -21.59 4.68
N ASP A 148 6.91 -21.83 5.18
CA ASP A 148 7.96 -20.80 5.31
C ASP A 148 8.20 -20.04 3.99
N PHE A 149 8.24 -20.77 2.87
CA PHE A 149 8.43 -20.17 1.56
C PHE A 149 7.21 -19.35 1.12
N GLU A 150 6.00 -19.88 1.29
CA GLU A 150 4.75 -19.18 0.99
C GLU A 150 4.63 -17.92 1.86
N PHE A 151 4.93 -18.01 3.14
CA PHE A 151 4.92 -16.88 4.06
C PHE A 151 5.91 -15.80 3.64
N LYS A 152 7.17 -16.19 3.35
CA LYS A 152 8.22 -15.27 2.89
C LYS A 152 7.80 -14.54 1.62
N VAL A 153 7.35 -15.27 0.60
CA VAL A 153 6.93 -14.69 -0.69
C VAL A 153 5.71 -13.80 -0.52
N THR A 154 4.70 -14.23 0.25
CA THR A 154 3.49 -13.44 0.49
C THR A 154 3.81 -12.15 1.24
N THR A 155 4.67 -12.20 2.24
CA THR A 155 5.08 -11.01 2.99
C THR A 155 5.81 -10.00 2.10
N MET A 156 6.80 -10.45 1.32
CA MET A 156 7.51 -9.59 0.37
C MET A 156 6.58 -8.97 -0.67
N TYR A 157 5.63 -9.76 -1.17
CA TYR A 157 4.62 -9.28 -2.11
C TYR A 157 3.74 -8.19 -1.48
N MET A 158 3.25 -8.40 -0.27
CA MET A 158 2.44 -7.41 0.47
C MET A 158 3.24 -6.17 0.86
N ASP A 159 4.56 -6.28 1.03
CA ASP A 159 5.46 -5.14 1.25
C ASP A 159 5.74 -4.33 -0.03
N GLY A 160 5.13 -4.70 -1.15
CA GLY A 160 5.18 -3.96 -2.42
C GLY A 160 6.31 -4.36 -3.37
N MET A 161 7.09 -5.41 -3.05
CA MET A 161 8.13 -5.90 -3.94
C MET A 161 7.53 -6.47 -5.23
N SER A 162 8.11 -6.17 -6.37
CA SER A 162 7.75 -6.79 -7.65
C SER A 162 8.10 -8.30 -7.66
N CYS A 163 7.47 -9.07 -8.54
CA CYS A 163 7.83 -10.48 -8.70
C CYS A 163 9.31 -10.69 -9.05
N ALA A 164 9.89 -9.77 -9.83
CA ALA A 164 11.31 -9.81 -10.17
C ALA A 164 12.20 -9.63 -8.93
N GLU A 165 11.91 -8.62 -8.09
CA GLU A 165 12.63 -8.37 -6.84
C GLU A 165 12.48 -9.55 -5.85
N ILE A 166 11.30 -10.19 -5.80
CA ILE A 166 11.07 -11.39 -4.98
C ILE A 166 11.89 -12.57 -5.52
N CYS A 167 11.98 -12.76 -6.84
CA CYS A 167 12.80 -13.80 -7.45
C CYS A 167 14.28 -13.61 -7.08
N GLU A 168 14.79 -12.39 -7.19
CA GLU A 168 16.15 -12.05 -6.83
C GLU A 168 16.42 -12.30 -5.33
N ALA A 169 15.55 -11.80 -4.45
CA ALA A 169 15.69 -11.95 -3.00
C ALA A 169 15.55 -13.39 -2.49
N THR A 170 14.85 -14.26 -3.23
CA THR A 170 14.61 -15.66 -2.84
C THR A 170 15.51 -16.66 -3.59
N GLY A 171 16.14 -16.24 -4.70
CA GLY A 171 16.89 -17.13 -5.60
C GLY A 171 16.00 -18.14 -6.33
N LYS A 172 14.67 -17.86 -6.45
CA LYS A 172 13.69 -18.76 -7.07
C LYS A 172 13.18 -18.20 -8.39
N THR A 173 12.69 -19.10 -9.26
CA THR A 173 12.13 -18.73 -10.57
C THR A 173 10.78 -18.00 -10.40
N ALA A 174 10.43 -17.18 -11.38
CA ALA A 174 9.14 -16.48 -11.42
C ALA A 174 7.94 -17.44 -11.29
N LYS A 175 8.01 -18.60 -11.93
CA LYS A 175 6.98 -19.66 -11.82
C LYS A 175 6.85 -20.19 -10.38
N SER A 176 7.96 -20.33 -9.65
CA SER A 176 7.92 -20.78 -8.25
C SER A 176 7.30 -19.72 -7.33
N VAL A 177 7.61 -18.45 -7.57
CA VAL A 177 7.04 -17.32 -6.83
C VAL A 177 5.55 -17.20 -7.11
N ASP A 178 5.12 -17.24 -8.36
CA ASP A 178 3.72 -17.19 -8.76
C ASP A 178 2.91 -18.35 -8.15
N ASN A 179 3.41 -19.58 -8.28
CA ASN A 179 2.76 -20.74 -7.67
C ASN A 179 2.64 -20.62 -6.15
N ALA A 180 3.63 -20.04 -5.46
CA ALA A 180 3.57 -19.80 -4.02
C ALA A 180 2.46 -18.80 -3.70
N LEU A 181 2.37 -17.67 -4.42
CA LEU A 181 1.32 -16.67 -4.24
C LEU A 181 -0.08 -17.24 -4.49
N GLN A 182 -0.25 -18.06 -5.54
CA GLN A 182 -1.53 -18.71 -5.84
C GLN A 182 -1.96 -19.66 -4.71
N ARG A 183 -1.05 -20.49 -4.21
CA ARG A 183 -1.34 -21.39 -3.07
C ARG A 183 -1.64 -20.61 -1.80
N SER A 184 -0.87 -19.55 -1.51
CA SER A 184 -1.11 -18.67 -0.37
C SER A 184 -2.51 -18.07 -0.43
N LYS A 185 -2.89 -17.52 -1.60
CA LYS A 185 -4.22 -16.94 -1.80
C LYS A 185 -5.32 -17.94 -1.48
N LYS A 186 -5.22 -19.17 -2.01
CA LYS A 186 -6.21 -20.22 -1.78
C LYS A 186 -6.33 -20.56 -0.28
N LYS A 187 -5.21 -20.84 0.39
CA LYS A 187 -5.19 -21.18 1.82
C LYS A 187 -5.77 -20.06 2.69
N LEU A 188 -5.41 -18.80 2.40
CA LEU A 188 -5.87 -17.67 3.16
C LEU A 188 -7.36 -17.38 2.94
N GLN A 189 -7.89 -17.60 1.74
CA GLN A 189 -9.32 -17.49 1.47
C GLN A 189 -10.15 -18.57 2.21
N GLU A 190 -9.58 -19.73 2.48
CA GLU A 190 -10.25 -20.81 3.24
C GLU A 190 -10.30 -20.49 4.75
N VAL A 191 -9.29 -19.80 5.29
CA VAL A 191 -9.17 -19.47 6.72
C VAL A 191 -9.88 -18.17 7.11
N LEU A 192 -10.03 -17.25 6.17
CA LEU A 192 -10.64 -15.92 6.39
C LEU A 192 -12.14 -15.88 6.01
N ARG A 193 -12.73 -17.01 5.65
CA ARG A 193 -14.18 -17.19 5.51
C ARG A 193 -14.83 -17.49 6.85
#